data_35458066e589d32cd3bbd545ef83a952
#
_entry.id   35458066e589d32cd3bbd545ef83a952
#
_cell.length_a   1.000
_cell.length_b   1.000
_cell.length_c   1.000
_cell.angle_alpha   90.00
_cell.angle_beta   90.00
_cell.angle_gamma   90.00
#
_symmetry.space_group_name_H-M   'P 1'
#
loop_
_entity.id
_entity.type
_entity.pdbx_description
1 polymer ?
#
loop_
_entity_poly.entity_id
_entity_poly.type
_entity_poly.pdbx_seq_one_letter_code
_entity_poly.pdbx_strand_id
1 'polypeptide(L)'
;MIRQQPDGVQTQIAQDLGSDPTLVLHRPAFCLSSMRDQPAIGLHPVSDPDVVYSFHFYEPSELTALAAYRPGLDRAALARVPFPSDDAGCRAAADSAADDATRGLMAFVCSMHWDAARVGARIERAAAWGRDHDVPVLLGEFGATRALNAPARLAWLEVVRRACEQRGVGWALWGYDDSMGFGVDPHAARRPAPGGGVSGRSVMDRATLSALGLGAVE
;
A
#
# COMPACT_ATOMS: atom_id res chain seq x y z
N MET A 1 18.07 0.51 9.69
CA MET A 1 19.23 1.15 9.05
C MET A 1 19.46 0.42 7.73
N ILE A 2 18.84 0.88 6.64
CA ILE A 2 19.03 0.28 5.30
C ILE A 2 20.19 1.03 4.68
N ARG A 3 21.28 0.31 4.42
CA ARG A 3 22.45 0.86 3.74
C ARG A 3 22.10 1.20 2.30
N GLN A 4 22.35 2.42 1.88
CA GLN A 4 22.42 2.79 0.46
C GLN A 4 23.44 1.89 -0.24
N GLN A 5 23.02 1.15 -1.25
CA GLN A 5 23.96 0.48 -2.13
C GLN A 5 24.61 1.52 -3.05
N PRO A 6 25.92 1.43 -3.30
CA PRO A 6 26.60 2.40 -4.16
C PRO A 6 26.11 2.24 -5.62
N ASP A 7 26.07 3.38 -6.33
CA ASP A 7 25.58 3.51 -7.71
C ASP A 7 26.17 2.50 -8.71
N GLY A 8 27.34 1.96 -8.43
CA GLY A 8 28.02 0.97 -9.26
C GLY A 8 27.30 -0.39 -9.40
N VAL A 9 26.53 -0.82 -8.38
CA VAL A 9 25.82 -2.13 -8.42
C VAL A 9 24.63 -2.09 -9.37
N GLN A 10 24.00 -0.97 -9.50
CA GLN A 10 22.81 -0.80 -10.37
C GLN A 10 23.21 -0.66 -11.84
N THR A 11 24.33 -0.02 -12.12
CA THR A 11 24.89 0.02 -13.48
C THR A 11 25.30 -1.39 -13.94
N GLN A 12 25.82 -2.22 -13.04
CA GLN A 12 26.16 -3.61 -13.31
C GLN A 12 24.92 -4.45 -13.65
N ILE A 13 23.84 -4.31 -12.89
CA ILE A 13 22.58 -5.03 -13.13
C ILE A 13 21.99 -4.64 -14.49
N ALA A 14 22.01 -3.37 -14.87
CA ALA A 14 21.55 -2.90 -16.18
C ALA A 14 22.38 -3.45 -17.33
N GLN A 15 23.69 -3.65 -17.14
CA GLN A 15 24.59 -4.24 -18.13
C GLN A 15 24.43 -5.76 -18.25
N ASP A 16 24.13 -6.45 -17.16
CA ASP A 16 23.99 -7.91 -17.12
C ASP A 16 22.64 -8.40 -17.69
N LEU A 17 21.60 -7.54 -17.69
CA LEU A 17 20.26 -7.90 -18.15
C LEU A 17 20.01 -7.65 -19.65
N GLY A 18 20.96 -7.02 -20.36
CA GLY A 18 20.84 -6.76 -21.79
C GLY A 18 19.74 -5.75 -22.16
N SER A 19 19.66 -5.39 -23.42
CA SER A 19 18.66 -4.44 -23.95
C SER A 19 17.32 -5.12 -24.27
N ASP A 20 16.71 -5.80 -23.29
CA ASP A 20 15.33 -6.25 -23.41
C ASP A 20 14.40 -5.07 -23.14
N PRO A 21 13.61 -4.55 -24.12
CA PRO A 21 12.74 -3.42 -23.94
C PRO A 21 11.56 -3.67 -22.98
N THR A 22 11.40 -4.91 -22.49
CA THR A 22 10.39 -5.26 -21.50
C THR A 22 10.90 -5.23 -20.06
N LEU A 23 12.21 -4.99 -19.87
CA LEU A 23 12.80 -5.00 -18.55
C LEU A 23 12.61 -3.66 -17.84
N VAL A 24 11.69 -3.64 -16.92
CA VAL A 24 11.46 -2.49 -16.04
C VAL A 24 12.41 -2.57 -14.85
N LEU A 25 13.43 -1.73 -14.82
CA LEU A 25 14.28 -1.55 -13.65
C LEU A 25 13.51 -0.82 -12.57
N HIS A 26 13.03 -1.56 -11.57
CA HIS A 26 12.48 -0.97 -10.37
C HIS A 26 13.60 -0.46 -9.49
N ARG A 27 13.83 0.86 -9.48
CA ARG A 27 14.40 1.48 -8.30
C ARG A 27 13.25 1.66 -7.30
N PRO A 28 13.27 1.03 -6.12
CA PRO A 28 12.35 1.40 -5.08
C PRO A 28 12.65 2.87 -4.75
N ALA A 29 11.86 3.78 -5.33
CA ALA A 29 11.84 5.14 -4.87
C ALA A 29 11.45 5.06 -3.40
N PHE A 30 12.36 5.47 -2.53
CA PHE A 30 12.24 5.52 -1.09
C PHE A 30 10.81 5.34 -0.59
N CYS A 31 10.62 4.38 0.30
CA CYS A 31 9.38 4.25 1.05
C CYS A 31 9.06 5.62 1.67
N LEU A 32 8.15 6.37 1.05
CA LEU A 32 7.72 7.70 1.51
C LEU A 32 7.08 7.66 2.90
N SER A 33 6.88 6.46 3.45
CA SER A 33 6.42 6.23 4.81
C SER A 33 7.36 6.76 5.91
N SER A 34 8.63 6.99 5.60
CA SER A 34 9.59 7.59 6.54
C SER A 34 9.75 9.11 6.40
N MET A 35 9.11 9.72 5.40
CA MET A 35 9.21 11.15 5.15
C MET A 35 8.08 11.91 5.83
N ARG A 36 8.07 11.92 7.17
CA ARG A 36 7.30 12.91 7.92
C ARG A 36 7.79 14.30 7.49
N ASP A 37 6.98 14.98 6.68
CA ASP A 37 7.10 16.41 6.33
C ASP A 37 8.38 16.87 5.59
N GLN A 38 9.21 15.98 5.05
CA GLN A 38 10.33 16.41 4.21
C GLN A 38 9.99 16.32 2.71
N PRO A 39 10.39 17.32 1.90
CA PRO A 39 10.32 17.22 0.45
C PRO A 39 11.18 16.04 -0.04
N ALA A 40 10.88 15.49 -1.22
CA ALA A 40 11.70 14.45 -1.87
C ALA A 40 13.06 15.05 -2.29
N ILE A 41 13.85 15.49 -1.30
CA ILE A 41 15.09 16.22 -1.48
C ILE A 41 16.18 15.23 -1.90
N GLY A 42 16.74 15.46 -3.07
CA GLY A 42 17.98 14.83 -3.51
C GLY A 42 17.85 13.51 -4.28
N LEU A 43 16.63 13.07 -4.63
CA LEU A 43 16.50 12.00 -5.60
C LEU A 43 16.59 12.57 -7.01
N HIS A 44 17.68 12.26 -7.71
CA HIS A 44 17.86 12.60 -9.13
C HIS A 44 17.56 11.37 -9.97
N PRO A 45 16.84 11.53 -11.10
CA PRO A 45 16.68 10.45 -12.06
C PRO A 45 18.04 9.97 -12.58
N VAL A 46 18.12 8.69 -12.91
CA VAL A 46 19.23 8.15 -13.68
C VAL A 46 19.10 8.60 -15.12
N SER A 47 20.20 8.64 -15.87
CA SER A 47 20.23 9.07 -17.27
C SER A 47 19.70 8.03 -18.26
N ASP A 48 19.02 7.01 -17.79
CA ASP A 48 18.41 5.95 -18.59
C ASP A 48 16.91 6.26 -18.80
N PRO A 49 16.44 6.45 -20.05
CA PRO A 49 15.04 6.80 -20.34
C PRO A 49 14.07 5.62 -20.11
N ASP A 50 14.56 4.38 -20.04
CA ASP A 50 13.73 3.17 -19.93
C ASP A 50 13.48 2.78 -18.45
N VAL A 51 13.63 3.71 -17.50
CA VAL A 51 13.44 3.48 -16.06
C VAL A 51 12.08 3.98 -15.60
N VAL A 52 11.32 3.12 -14.92
CA VAL A 52 10.10 3.46 -14.17
C VAL A 52 10.43 3.58 -12.69
N TYR A 53 10.07 4.70 -12.07
CA TYR A 53 10.27 4.95 -10.66
C TYR A 53 9.09 4.44 -9.85
N SER A 54 9.34 3.55 -8.89
CA SER A 54 8.29 2.95 -8.07
C SER A 54 8.34 3.45 -6.62
N PHE A 55 7.17 3.66 -6.03
CA PHE A 55 7.03 3.91 -4.60
C PHE A 55 5.98 2.98 -3.99
N HIS A 56 6.00 2.83 -2.66
CA HIS A 56 5.02 2.05 -1.91
C HIS A 56 4.22 2.98 -1.00
N PHE A 57 2.93 2.66 -0.80
CA PHE A 57 2.05 3.45 0.03
C PHE A 57 1.21 2.58 0.96
N TYR A 58 1.47 2.69 2.25
CA TYR A 58 0.77 1.96 3.31
C TYR A 58 0.34 2.89 4.46
N GLU A 59 0.30 4.22 4.23
CA GLU A 59 -0.03 5.17 5.29
C GLU A 59 -1.53 5.29 5.55
N PRO A 60 -1.94 5.35 6.83
CA PRO A 60 -1.11 5.10 8.00
C PRO A 60 -0.97 3.59 8.26
N SER A 61 0.24 3.13 8.55
CA SER A 61 0.52 1.70 8.79
C SER A 61 -0.17 1.16 10.04
N GLU A 62 -0.56 2.03 10.94
CA GLU A 62 -1.39 1.71 12.11
C GLU A 62 -2.78 1.23 11.70
N LEU A 63 -3.31 1.73 10.59
CA LEU A 63 -4.57 1.29 10.00
C LEU A 63 -4.33 0.09 9.06
N THR A 64 -3.49 0.27 8.05
CA THR A 64 -3.36 -0.69 6.95
C THR A 64 -2.70 -2.01 7.36
N ALA A 65 -1.79 -1.97 8.33
CA ALA A 65 -1.07 -3.13 8.87
C ALA A 65 -1.35 -3.35 10.37
N LEU A 66 -2.31 -2.64 10.96
CA LEU A 66 -2.63 -2.66 12.39
C LEU A 66 -1.37 -2.51 13.27
N ALA A 67 -0.47 -1.60 12.87
CA ALA A 67 0.82 -1.37 13.52
C ALA A 67 1.64 -2.66 13.74
N ALA A 68 1.72 -3.55 12.76
CA ALA A 68 2.39 -4.86 12.86
C ALA A 68 3.84 -4.79 13.35
N TYR A 69 4.50 -3.63 13.13
CA TYR A 69 5.88 -3.34 13.57
C TYR A 69 6.01 -3.14 15.10
N ARG A 70 4.89 -3.01 15.85
CA ARG A 70 4.89 -2.82 17.30
C ARG A 70 4.25 -4.02 17.99
N PRO A 71 4.99 -4.84 18.75
CA PRO A 71 4.42 -5.94 19.53
C PRO A 71 3.59 -5.42 20.71
N GLY A 72 2.74 -6.26 21.26
CA GLY A 72 2.00 -6.00 22.50
C GLY A 72 0.79 -5.07 22.39
N LEU A 73 0.36 -4.69 21.19
CA LEU A 73 -0.85 -3.87 20.98
C LEU A 73 -2.09 -4.74 20.77
N ASP A 74 -3.24 -4.23 21.20
CA ASP A 74 -4.55 -4.83 20.92
C ASP A 74 -4.94 -4.64 19.44
N ARG A 75 -4.65 -5.67 18.64
CA ARG A 75 -4.96 -5.65 17.19
C ARG A 75 -6.46 -5.65 16.91
N ALA A 76 -7.26 -6.25 17.79
CA ALA A 76 -8.71 -6.30 17.63
C ALA A 76 -9.33 -4.91 17.80
N ALA A 77 -8.81 -4.09 18.71
CA ALA A 77 -9.19 -2.70 18.86
C ALA A 77 -8.71 -1.86 17.66
N LEU A 78 -7.43 -1.98 17.27
CA LEU A 78 -6.89 -1.26 16.10
C LEU A 78 -7.70 -1.55 14.82
N ALA A 79 -8.18 -2.78 14.66
CA ALA A 79 -9.01 -3.17 13.51
C ALA A 79 -10.36 -2.43 13.43
N ARG A 80 -10.78 -1.73 14.48
CA ARG A 80 -12.03 -0.95 14.53
C ARG A 80 -11.86 0.51 14.13
N VAL A 81 -10.64 0.99 13.98
CA VAL A 81 -10.36 2.38 13.57
C VAL A 81 -11.05 2.67 12.24
N PRO A 82 -11.81 3.78 12.14
CA PRO A 82 -12.52 4.12 10.92
C PRO A 82 -11.60 4.75 9.87
N PHE A 83 -11.98 4.58 8.59
CA PHE A 83 -11.47 5.37 7.50
C PHE A 83 -12.64 5.71 6.54
N PRO A 84 -12.84 7.00 6.18
CA PRO A 84 -12.10 8.17 6.69
C PRO A 84 -12.20 8.32 8.21
N SER A 85 -11.20 8.99 8.82
CA SER A 85 -11.22 9.24 10.26
C SER A 85 -12.43 10.11 10.64
N ASP A 86 -13.19 9.68 11.64
CA ASP A 86 -14.25 10.44 12.26
C ASP A 86 -14.15 10.36 13.81
N ASP A 87 -14.55 11.42 14.49
CA ASP A 87 -14.36 11.53 15.94
C ASP A 87 -15.16 10.50 16.75
N ALA A 88 -16.36 10.14 16.29
CA ALA A 88 -17.23 9.21 17.00
C ALA A 88 -16.70 7.78 16.86
N GLY A 89 -16.36 7.36 15.63
CA GLY A 89 -15.76 6.07 15.37
C GLY A 89 -14.40 5.91 16.03
N CYS A 90 -13.57 6.95 16.02
CA CYS A 90 -12.28 6.98 16.70
C CYS A 90 -12.42 6.80 18.22
N ARG A 91 -13.36 7.49 18.86
CA ARG A 91 -13.63 7.30 20.31
C ARG A 91 -14.10 5.87 20.58
N ALA A 92 -15.10 5.40 19.84
CA ALA A 92 -15.62 4.04 20.02
C ALA A 92 -14.55 2.95 19.84
N ALA A 93 -13.65 3.14 18.88
CA ALA A 93 -12.53 2.23 18.69
C ALA A 93 -11.55 2.30 19.89
N ALA A 94 -11.17 3.50 20.34
CA ALA A 94 -10.26 3.69 21.47
C ALA A 94 -10.84 3.12 22.79
N ASP A 95 -12.14 3.31 23.04
CA ASP A 95 -12.83 2.77 24.22
C ASP A 95 -12.84 1.23 24.24
N SER A 96 -12.70 0.59 23.09
CA SER A 96 -12.64 -0.86 22.98
C SER A 96 -11.26 -1.45 23.27
N ALA A 97 -10.20 -0.62 23.39
CA ALA A 97 -8.84 -1.09 23.58
C ALA A 97 -8.60 -1.58 25.02
N ALA A 98 -7.96 -2.74 25.13
CA ALA A 98 -7.66 -3.37 26.41
C ALA A 98 -6.55 -2.65 27.20
N ASP A 99 -5.68 -1.90 26.53
CA ASP A 99 -4.49 -1.28 27.11
C ASP A 99 -4.30 0.19 26.69
N ASP A 100 -3.59 0.94 27.54
CA ASP A 100 -3.35 2.38 27.33
C ASP A 100 -2.42 2.68 26.15
N ALA A 101 -1.49 1.76 25.84
CA ALA A 101 -0.56 1.94 24.72
C ALA A 101 -1.31 1.89 23.38
N THR A 102 -2.27 0.97 23.26
CA THR A 102 -3.16 0.87 22.09
C THR A 102 -4.05 2.09 22.01
N ARG A 103 -4.69 2.52 23.14
CA ARG A 103 -5.51 3.73 23.18
C ARG A 103 -4.76 4.97 22.76
N GLY A 104 -3.55 5.16 23.27
CA GLY A 104 -2.69 6.29 22.93
C GLY A 104 -2.31 6.32 21.45
N LEU A 105 -1.99 5.15 20.88
CA LEU A 105 -1.70 5.03 19.44
C LEU A 105 -2.91 5.37 18.58
N MET A 106 -4.09 4.87 18.93
CA MET A 106 -5.34 5.14 18.20
C MET A 106 -5.70 6.62 18.27
N ALA A 107 -5.59 7.26 19.44
CA ALA A 107 -5.79 8.70 19.59
C ALA A 107 -4.85 9.50 18.69
N PHE A 108 -3.57 9.10 18.62
CA PHE A 108 -2.60 9.73 17.72
C PHE A 108 -2.97 9.56 16.25
N VAL A 109 -3.31 8.36 15.79
CA VAL A 109 -3.70 8.11 14.39
C VAL A 109 -4.95 8.89 14.02
N CYS A 110 -5.95 8.90 14.89
CA CYS A 110 -7.19 9.65 14.70
C CYS A 110 -6.97 11.16 14.65
N SER A 111 -6.05 11.70 15.48
CA SER A 111 -5.72 13.13 15.46
C SER A 111 -5.07 13.59 14.15
N MET A 112 -4.57 12.67 13.35
CA MET A 112 -4.03 12.96 12.03
C MET A 112 -5.12 13.16 10.96
N HIS A 113 -6.38 12.86 11.26
CA HIS A 113 -7.53 13.01 10.35
C HIS A 113 -7.28 12.45 8.95
N TRP A 114 -6.99 11.14 8.89
CA TRP A 114 -6.77 10.47 7.61
C TRP A 114 -8.07 10.39 6.80
N ASP A 115 -8.02 10.99 5.61
CA ASP A 115 -9.11 11.05 4.64
C ASP A 115 -8.60 11.01 3.20
N ALA A 116 -9.49 11.17 2.22
CA ALA A 116 -9.15 11.19 0.80
C ALA A 116 -8.21 12.34 0.43
N ALA A 117 -8.36 13.51 1.06
CA ALA A 117 -7.51 14.67 0.78
C ALA A 117 -6.07 14.41 1.24
N ARG A 118 -5.91 13.86 2.45
CA ARG A 118 -4.59 13.55 3.01
C ARG A 118 -3.88 12.43 2.22
N VAL A 119 -4.59 11.36 1.87
CA VAL A 119 -4.05 10.32 0.99
C VAL A 119 -3.64 10.91 -0.36
N GLY A 120 -4.52 11.72 -0.96
CA GLY A 120 -4.25 12.39 -2.23
C GLY A 120 -3.02 13.28 -2.18
N ALA A 121 -2.84 14.05 -1.10
CA ALA A 121 -1.66 14.90 -0.91
C ALA A 121 -0.35 14.09 -0.80
N ARG A 122 -0.39 12.91 -0.19
CA ARG A 122 0.78 12.01 -0.11
C ARG A 122 1.17 11.46 -1.49
N ILE A 123 0.19 10.96 -2.25
CA ILE A 123 0.42 10.42 -3.60
C ILE A 123 0.86 11.55 -4.56
N GLU A 124 0.30 12.75 -4.41
CA GLU A 124 0.69 13.94 -5.20
C GLU A 124 2.18 14.23 -5.13
N ARG A 125 2.83 14.00 -4.00
CA ARG A 125 4.28 14.25 -3.86
C ARG A 125 5.10 13.41 -4.82
N ALA A 126 4.76 12.12 -4.97
CA ALA A 126 5.43 11.23 -5.92
C ALA A 126 5.08 11.59 -7.36
N ALA A 127 3.80 11.88 -7.64
CA ALA A 127 3.35 12.28 -8.96
C ALA A 127 3.99 13.60 -9.42
N ALA A 128 4.07 14.60 -8.54
CA ALA A 128 4.72 15.88 -8.81
C ALA A 128 6.21 15.70 -9.13
N TRP A 129 6.91 14.88 -8.31
CA TRP A 129 8.32 14.59 -8.56
C TRP A 129 8.52 13.95 -9.95
N GLY A 130 7.65 13.01 -10.36
CA GLY A 130 7.71 12.41 -11.70
C GLY A 130 7.51 13.44 -12.82
N ARG A 131 6.54 14.34 -12.66
CA ARG A 131 6.31 15.42 -13.64
C ARG A 131 7.47 16.42 -13.70
N ASP A 132 8.00 16.80 -12.53
CA ASP A 132 9.11 17.77 -12.44
C ASP A 132 10.40 17.26 -13.11
N HIS A 133 10.54 15.94 -13.22
CA HIS A 133 11.71 15.28 -13.81
C HIS A 133 11.42 14.60 -15.16
N ASP A 134 10.18 14.70 -15.65
CA ASP A 134 9.73 14.05 -16.90
C ASP A 134 10.02 12.54 -16.93
N VAL A 135 9.70 11.86 -15.84
CA VAL A 135 9.90 10.40 -15.68
C VAL A 135 8.62 9.70 -15.24
N PRO A 136 8.38 8.44 -15.68
CA PRO A 136 7.22 7.68 -15.27
C PRO A 136 7.32 7.24 -13.81
N VAL A 137 6.19 7.33 -13.09
CA VAL A 137 6.07 6.92 -11.69
C VAL A 137 4.97 5.89 -11.53
N LEU A 138 5.23 4.85 -10.74
CA LEU A 138 4.32 3.75 -10.42
C LEU A 138 4.15 3.63 -8.91
N LEU A 139 2.91 3.51 -8.44
CA LEU A 139 2.64 2.95 -7.11
C LEU A 139 2.76 1.43 -7.20
N GLY A 140 3.96 0.91 -6.92
CA GLY A 140 4.29 -0.51 -7.08
C GLY A 140 3.69 -1.41 -6.01
N GLU A 141 3.37 -0.83 -4.83
CA GLU A 141 2.72 -1.57 -3.75
C GLU A 141 1.81 -0.66 -2.93
N PHE A 142 0.58 -1.11 -2.70
CA PHE A 142 -0.30 -0.64 -1.65
C PHE A 142 -1.25 -1.75 -1.22
N GLY A 143 -1.77 -1.69 -0.02
CA GLY A 143 -2.68 -2.70 0.49
C GLY A 143 -3.11 -2.40 1.92
N ALA A 144 -4.16 -3.06 2.38
CA ALA A 144 -4.62 -2.97 3.75
C ALA A 144 -5.10 -4.35 4.24
N THR A 145 -4.70 -4.72 5.45
CA THR A 145 -4.99 -6.05 5.99
C THR A 145 -6.49 -6.33 6.05
N ARG A 146 -6.86 -7.56 5.73
CA ARG A 146 -8.25 -8.08 5.84
C ARG A 146 -8.74 -8.16 7.30
N ALA A 147 -7.83 -8.06 8.27
CA ALA A 147 -8.19 -7.94 9.67
C ALA A 147 -8.76 -6.56 10.04
N LEU A 148 -8.48 -5.53 9.24
CA LEU A 148 -9.14 -4.23 9.38
C LEU A 148 -10.65 -4.35 9.08
N ASN A 149 -11.50 -3.57 9.75
CA ASN A 149 -12.92 -3.56 9.45
C ASN A 149 -13.16 -3.29 7.95
N ALA A 150 -14.09 -4.04 7.35
CA ALA A 150 -14.29 -4.01 5.91
C ALA A 150 -14.65 -2.63 5.34
N PRO A 151 -15.51 -1.81 5.97
CA PRO A 151 -15.78 -0.46 5.49
C PRO A 151 -14.53 0.41 5.38
N ALA A 152 -13.70 0.47 6.42
CA ALA A 152 -12.48 1.25 6.42
C ALA A 152 -11.47 0.73 5.39
N ARG A 153 -11.30 -0.59 5.30
CA ARG A 153 -10.41 -1.22 4.33
C ARG A 153 -10.78 -0.88 2.89
N LEU A 154 -12.04 -1.09 2.52
CA LEU A 154 -12.52 -0.87 1.16
C LEU A 154 -12.47 0.62 0.78
N ALA A 155 -12.88 1.51 1.69
CA ALA A 155 -12.79 2.94 1.47
C ALA A 155 -11.34 3.41 1.26
N TRP A 156 -10.40 2.88 2.05
CA TRP A 156 -8.98 3.22 1.90
C TRP A 156 -8.42 2.74 0.55
N LEU A 157 -8.70 1.51 0.14
CA LEU A 157 -8.28 0.97 -1.16
C LEU A 157 -8.84 1.81 -2.32
N GLU A 158 -10.12 2.15 -2.28
CA GLU A 158 -10.77 3.00 -3.29
C GLU A 158 -10.13 4.38 -3.37
N VAL A 159 -9.88 5.01 -2.22
CA VAL A 159 -9.27 6.34 -2.15
C VAL A 159 -7.87 6.35 -2.73
N VAL A 160 -7.02 5.36 -2.40
CA VAL A 160 -5.66 5.24 -2.95
C VAL A 160 -5.70 5.05 -4.46
N ARG A 161 -6.51 4.12 -4.96
CA ARG A 161 -6.71 3.90 -6.40
C ARG A 161 -7.10 5.19 -7.12
N ARG A 162 -8.17 5.85 -6.65
CA ARG A 162 -8.65 7.10 -7.27
C ARG A 162 -7.62 8.21 -7.23
N ALA A 163 -6.86 8.32 -6.14
CA ALA A 163 -5.81 9.31 -6.02
C ALA A 163 -4.68 9.09 -7.05
N CYS A 164 -4.34 7.84 -7.36
CA CYS A 164 -3.39 7.50 -8.42
C CYS A 164 -3.95 7.82 -9.80
N GLU A 165 -5.16 7.34 -10.12
CA GLU A 165 -5.79 7.54 -11.42
C GLU A 165 -5.98 9.02 -11.77
N GLN A 166 -6.41 9.84 -10.81
CA GLN A 166 -6.56 11.29 -10.98
C GLN A 166 -5.23 12.00 -11.30
N ARG A 167 -4.10 11.39 -11.01
CA ARG A 167 -2.75 11.92 -11.21
C ARG A 167 -1.97 11.24 -12.33
N GLY A 168 -2.60 10.33 -13.05
CA GLY A 168 -1.95 9.55 -14.11
C GLY A 168 -0.86 8.61 -13.60
N VAL A 169 -0.92 8.20 -12.32
CA VAL A 169 0.01 7.26 -11.72
C VAL A 169 -0.55 5.83 -11.85
N GLY A 170 0.22 4.95 -12.47
CA GLY A 170 -0.09 3.52 -12.47
C GLY A 170 -0.03 2.94 -11.05
N TRP A 171 -0.75 1.84 -10.79
CA TRP A 171 -0.76 1.22 -9.47
C TRP A 171 -0.81 -0.31 -9.54
N ALA A 172 -0.26 -0.96 -8.49
CA ALA A 172 -0.33 -2.39 -8.28
C ALA A 172 -0.70 -2.71 -6.83
N LEU A 173 -1.75 -3.53 -6.62
CA LEU A 173 -2.15 -3.95 -5.29
C LEU A 173 -1.19 -5.04 -4.76
N TRP A 174 -0.78 -4.90 -3.52
CA TRP A 174 -0.03 -5.91 -2.78
C TRP A 174 -0.97 -6.74 -1.90
N GLY A 175 -1.10 -8.05 -2.02
CA GLY A 175 -0.57 -8.96 -3.01
C GLY A 175 -1.73 -9.79 -3.57
N TYR A 176 -1.46 -10.87 -4.32
CA TYR A 176 -2.51 -11.64 -4.97
C TYR A 176 -3.38 -12.42 -3.96
N ASP A 177 -2.77 -13.21 -3.10
CA ASP A 177 -3.43 -14.13 -2.15
C ASP A 177 -3.06 -13.90 -0.68
N ASP A 178 -2.36 -12.83 -0.38
CA ASP A 178 -1.99 -12.48 0.99
C ASP A 178 -3.09 -11.74 1.75
N SER A 179 -2.82 -11.41 3.01
CA SER A 179 -3.78 -10.75 3.90
C SER A 179 -4.06 -9.29 3.54
N MET A 180 -3.27 -8.66 2.69
CA MET A 180 -3.36 -7.22 2.36
C MET A 180 -3.98 -6.93 1.00
N GLY A 181 -3.96 -7.91 0.10
CA GLY A 181 -4.33 -7.76 -1.29
C GLY A 181 -5.76 -8.15 -1.65
N PHE A 182 -5.91 -8.89 -2.76
CA PHE A 182 -7.21 -9.21 -3.34
C PHE A 182 -8.10 -10.08 -2.44
N GLY A 183 -7.56 -10.67 -1.40
CA GLY A 183 -8.38 -11.40 -0.44
C GLY A 183 -8.92 -12.71 -0.99
N VAL A 184 -8.07 -13.44 -1.66
CA VAL A 184 -8.38 -14.82 -2.02
C VAL A 184 -8.67 -15.61 -0.74
N ASP A 185 -9.81 -16.33 -0.72
CA ASP A 185 -10.14 -17.18 0.40
C ASP A 185 -9.05 -18.26 0.57
N PRO A 186 -8.23 -18.21 1.63
CA PRO A 186 -7.19 -19.20 1.85
C PRO A 186 -7.74 -20.61 2.11
N HIS A 187 -9.03 -20.72 2.46
CA HIS A 187 -9.71 -21.99 2.64
C HIS A 187 -10.29 -22.54 1.33
N ALA A 188 -10.69 -21.66 0.38
CA ALA A 188 -11.12 -22.08 -0.95
C ALA A 188 -9.94 -22.61 -1.80
N ALA A 189 -8.75 -22.04 -1.59
CA ALA A 189 -7.53 -22.43 -2.31
C ALA A 189 -6.93 -23.78 -1.86
N ARG A 190 -7.35 -24.35 -0.74
CA ARG A 190 -6.73 -25.53 -0.13
C ARG A 190 -7.60 -26.79 -0.12
N ARG A 191 -8.62 -26.88 -0.95
CA ARG A 191 -9.28 -28.18 -1.12
C ARG A 191 -8.38 -29.11 -1.92
N PRO A 192 -7.91 -30.25 -1.36
CA PRO A 192 -7.13 -31.22 -2.11
C PRO A 192 -7.97 -31.71 -3.30
N ALA A 193 -7.43 -31.63 -4.49
CA ALA A 193 -8.04 -32.30 -5.63
C ALA A 193 -7.91 -33.82 -5.47
N PRO A 194 -8.89 -34.58 -5.94
CA PRO A 194 -8.70 -36.03 -6.07
C PRO A 194 -7.50 -36.26 -7.00
N GLY A 195 -6.37 -36.75 -6.44
CA GLY A 195 -5.13 -36.98 -7.18
C GLY A 195 -3.93 -36.14 -6.69
N GLY A 196 -4.02 -35.41 -5.57
CA GLY A 196 -2.87 -34.82 -4.88
C GLY A 196 -2.37 -33.49 -5.46
N GLY A 197 -3.08 -32.87 -6.39
CA GLY A 197 -2.82 -31.53 -6.90
C GLY A 197 -3.66 -30.47 -6.15
N VAL A 198 -3.13 -29.26 -5.95
CA VAL A 198 -3.90 -28.13 -5.44
C VAL A 198 -4.75 -27.60 -6.59
N SER A 199 -6.01 -28.01 -6.69
CA SER A 199 -6.99 -27.43 -7.58
C SER A 199 -8.00 -26.61 -6.78
N GLY A 200 -7.78 -25.32 -6.71
CA GLY A 200 -8.76 -24.37 -6.23
C GLY A 200 -8.64 -23.09 -7.06
N ARG A 201 -9.68 -22.72 -7.78
CA ARG A 201 -9.78 -21.37 -8.31
C ARG A 201 -9.80 -20.42 -7.12
N SER A 202 -8.76 -19.61 -7.00
CA SER A 202 -8.74 -18.51 -6.06
C SER A 202 -9.93 -17.61 -6.36
N VAL A 203 -10.87 -17.52 -5.45
CA VAL A 203 -12.03 -16.63 -5.60
C VAL A 203 -11.62 -15.28 -5.03
N MET A 204 -11.40 -14.31 -5.90
CA MET A 204 -11.13 -12.94 -5.47
C MET A 204 -12.34 -12.35 -4.75
N ASP A 205 -12.09 -11.59 -3.69
CA ASP A 205 -13.11 -10.85 -2.98
C ASP A 205 -13.74 -9.78 -3.88
N ARG A 206 -15.04 -9.94 -4.18
CA ARG A 206 -15.79 -9.03 -5.06
C ARG A 206 -15.84 -7.60 -4.52
N ALA A 207 -15.91 -7.43 -3.20
CA ALA A 207 -15.91 -6.09 -2.60
C ALA A 207 -14.57 -5.38 -2.81
N THR A 208 -13.46 -6.11 -2.68
CA THR A 208 -12.12 -5.60 -2.99
C THR A 208 -12.00 -5.25 -4.48
N LEU A 209 -12.46 -6.12 -5.39
CA LEU A 209 -12.45 -5.81 -6.83
C LEU A 209 -13.27 -4.56 -7.14
N SER A 210 -14.46 -4.41 -6.53
CA SER A 210 -15.30 -3.22 -6.70
C SER A 210 -14.60 -1.94 -6.22
N ALA A 211 -13.98 -1.96 -5.03
CA ALA A 211 -13.23 -0.82 -4.49
C ALA A 211 -12.06 -0.42 -5.40
N LEU A 212 -11.46 -1.40 -6.07
CA LEU A 212 -10.38 -1.18 -7.03
C LEU A 212 -10.86 -0.82 -8.45
N GLY A 213 -12.18 -0.69 -8.67
CA GLY A 213 -12.72 -0.41 -10.00
C GLY A 213 -12.56 -1.57 -11.00
N LEU A 214 -12.22 -2.75 -10.51
CA LEU A 214 -12.04 -3.99 -11.28
C LEU A 214 -13.32 -4.85 -11.26
N GLY A 215 -14.47 -4.23 -11.02
CA GLY A 215 -15.77 -4.88 -11.01
C GLY A 215 -16.02 -5.62 -12.32
N ALA A 216 -16.72 -6.76 -12.24
CA ALA A 216 -16.87 -7.75 -13.28
C ALA A 216 -17.07 -7.13 -14.67
N VAL A 217 -16.16 -7.45 -15.58
CA VAL A 217 -16.51 -7.57 -16.99
C VAL A 217 -17.44 -8.79 -17.04
N GLU A 218 -18.73 -8.55 -17.23
CA GLU A 218 -19.73 -9.60 -17.49
C GLU A 218 -19.35 -10.39 -18.74
#